data_5600bd002dc3585cdd0148783114cfb7
#
_entry.id   5600bd002dc3585cdd0148783114cfb7
#
_cell.length_a   1.000
_cell.length_b   1.000
_cell.length_c   1.000
_cell.angle_alpha   90.00
_cell.angle_beta   90.00
_cell.angle_gamma   90.00
#
_symmetry.space_group_name_H-M   'P 1'
#
loop_
_entity.id
_entity.type
_entity.pdbx_description
1 polymer ?
#
loop_
_entity_poly.entity_id
_entity_poly.type
_entity_poly.pdbx_seq_one_letter_code
_entity_poly.pdbx_strand_id
1 'polypeptide(L)'
;MTFRFTMIVAALAVTVLGAGAMAQDADTEKGLEKYRAMMREDPWSNPGYLDVDRGEALWTTARGPKNVTLEQCDLGKGPGKIEGAFAELPRYFEDAGRVMDAETRILWCMEKLQGFNAADLTKRPHPGGGQPVKELGAIATWVAAKSSGEKFAARFAHPKEQEAAALGETLFYRRSGPFDFACATCHSQSGLRIRLQGLPFLAEKKETQKVIGEWPAYRVSTTQVMTMQHRMYDCYWQMRMPEIELGSEASVALISFLTKQAEGGEIAVPGLKR
;
A
#
# COMPACT_ATOMS: atom_id res chain seq x y z
N MET A 1 -38.23 -43.30 18.57
CA MET A 1 -36.75 -43.52 18.60
C MET A 1 -36.04 -42.98 17.36
N THR A 2 -36.72 -42.65 16.30
CA THR A 2 -36.18 -42.21 14.99
C THR A 2 -35.78 -40.72 14.91
N PHE A 3 -36.38 -39.85 15.70
CA PHE A 3 -36.13 -38.40 15.64
C PHE A 3 -34.75 -37.94 16.20
N ARG A 4 -34.19 -38.69 17.19
CA ARG A 4 -32.88 -38.35 17.77
C ARG A 4 -31.68 -38.74 16.87
N PHE A 5 -31.85 -39.73 16.03
CA PHE A 5 -30.75 -40.15 15.11
C PHE A 5 -30.54 -39.21 13.94
N THR A 6 -31.61 -38.57 13.45
CA THR A 6 -31.51 -37.62 12.32
C THR A 6 -30.81 -36.30 12.72
N MET A 7 -30.99 -35.84 13.95
CA MET A 7 -30.28 -34.63 14.44
C MET A 7 -28.77 -34.84 14.62
N ILE A 8 -28.34 -36.03 15.04
CA ILE A 8 -26.89 -36.30 15.24
C ILE A 8 -26.17 -36.40 13.89
N VAL A 9 -26.79 -36.97 12.88
CA VAL A 9 -26.20 -37.06 11.51
C VAL A 9 -26.11 -35.68 10.87
N ALA A 10 -27.10 -34.79 11.05
CA ALA A 10 -27.05 -33.42 10.52
C ALA A 10 -25.97 -32.56 11.21
N ALA A 11 -25.79 -32.72 12.53
CA ALA A 11 -24.75 -32.00 13.28
C ALA A 11 -23.33 -32.46 12.89
N LEU A 12 -23.10 -33.75 12.65
CA LEU A 12 -21.81 -34.26 12.18
C LEU A 12 -21.48 -33.82 10.73
N ALA A 13 -22.47 -33.75 9.85
CA ALA A 13 -22.26 -33.30 8.46
C ALA A 13 -21.86 -31.84 8.39
N VAL A 14 -22.41 -30.96 9.22
CA VAL A 14 -22.07 -29.52 9.27
C VAL A 14 -20.64 -29.30 9.81
N THR A 15 -20.21 -30.09 10.80
CA THR A 15 -18.84 -29.97 11.35
C THR A 15 -17.77 -30.46 10.38
N VAL A 16 -18.03 -31.48 9.57
CA VAL A 16 -17.07 -32.00 8.59
C VAL A 16 -16.91 -31.03 7.40
N LEU A 17 -17.98 -30.36 6.95
CA LEU A 17 -17.90 -29.35 5.89
C LEU A 17 -17.14 -28.09 6.32
N GLY A 18 -17.29 -27.67 7.58
CA GLY A 18 -16.55 -26.52 8.12
C GLY A 18 -15.04 -26.78 8.27
N ALA A 19 -14.64 -27.98 8.68
CA ALA A 19 -13.25 -28.35 8.83
C ALA A 19 -12.50 -28.47 7.48
N GLY A 20 -13.16 -28.93 6.43
CA GLY A 20 -12.59 -29.02 5.09
C GLY A 20 -12.32 -27.67 4.46
N ALA A 21 -13.19 -26.69 4.65
CA ALA A 21 -13.00 -25.32 4.13
C ALA A 21 -11.84 -24.59 4.82
N MET A 22 -11.68 -24.73 6.13
CA MET A 22 -10.57 -24.14 6.87
C MET A 22 -9.21 -24.78 6.53
N ALA A 23 -9.15 -26.08 6.31
CA ALA A 23 -7.94 -26.78 5.90
C ALA A 23 -7.47 -26.34 4.52
N GLN A 24 -8.39 -26.17 3.58
CA GLN A 24 -8.10 -25.72 2.22
C GLN A 24 -7.57 -24.28 2.17
N ASP A 25 -8.04 -23.41 3.06
CA ASP A 25 -7.52 -22.05 3.19
C ASP A 25 -6.09 -22.03 3.77
N ALA A 26 -5.80 -22.84 4.79
CA ALA A 26 -4.49 -22.95 5.39
C ALA A 26 -3.43 -23.48 4.41
N ASP A 27 -3.78 -24.44 3.56
CA ASP A 27 -2.87 -24.97 2.54
C ASP A 27 -2.65 -23.97 1.39
N THR A 28 -3.66 -23.18 1.04
CA THR A 28 -3.52 -22.09 0.06
C THR A 28 -2.59 -20.99 0.58
N GLU A 29 -2.73 -20.58 1.84
CA GLU A 29 -1.82 -19.59 2.44
C GLU A 29 -0.39 -20.09 2.57
N LYS A 30 -0.18 -21.36 2.93
CA LYS A 30 1.16 -21.97 2.92
C LYS A 30 1.77 -22.01 1.54
N GLY A 31 0.98 -22.33 0.51
CA GLY A 31 1.42 -22.29 -0.89
C GLY A 31 1.84 -20.89 -1.33
N LEU A 32 1.04 -19.88 -0.99
CA LEU A 32 1.34 -18.48 -1.29
C LEU A 32 2.60 -17.99 -0.54
N GLU A 33 2.76 -18.37 0.73
CA GLU A 33 3.96 -17.96 1.49
C GLU A 33 5.23 -18.63 0.95
N LYS A 34 5.15 -19.91 0.57
CA LYS A 34 6.25 -20.58 -0.12
C LYS A 34 6.62 -19.87 -1.43
N TYR A 35 5.63 -19.45 -2.20
CA TYR A 35 5.85 -18.72 -3.45
C TYR A 35 6.48 -17.35 -3.20
N ARG A 36 6.02 -16.63 -2.16
CA ARG A 36 6.63 -15.36 -1.72
C ARG A 36 8.08 -15.54 -1.26
N ALA A 37 8.36 -16.64 -0.53
CA ALA A 37 9.73 -16.96 -0.10
C ALA A 37 10.65 -17.19 -1.30
N MET A 38 10.23 -17.99 -2.28
CA MET A 38 10.99 -18.19 -3.51
C MET A 38 11.29 -16.90 -4.26
N MET A 39 10.32 -15.98 -4.32
CA MET A 39 10.51 -14.68 -4.97
C MET A 39 11.42 -13.72 -4.18
N ARG A 40 11.51 -13.87 -2.88
CA ARG A 40 12.52 -13.15 -2.07
C ARG A 40 13.94 -13.67 -2.29
N GLU A 41 14.07 -14.97 -2.53
CA GLU A 41 15.37 -15.61 -2.81
C GLU A 41 15.86 -15.31 -4.23
N ASP A 42 14.94 -15.19 -5.18
CA ASP A 42 15.24 -14.80 -6.57
C ASP A 42 14.46 -13.53 -6.97
N PRO A 43 15.07 -12.36 -6.82
CA PRO A 43 14.45 -11.10 -7.20
C PRO A 43 13.94 -11.06 -8.65
N TRP A 44 14.60 -11.77 -9.58
CA TRP A 44 14.20 -11.83 -10.98
C TRP A 44 12.87 -12.57 -11.22
N SER A 45 12.43 -13.36 -10.26
CA SER A 45 11.11 -14.01 -10.32
C SER A 45 9.95 -13.09 -9.91
N ASN A 46 10.24 -11.91 -9.34
CA ASN A 46 9.23 -10.91 -9.00
C ASN A 46 9.20 -9.80 -10.09
N PRO A 47 8.12 -9.74 -10.91
CA PRO A 47 8.03 -8.74 -11.97
C PRO A 47 8.06 -7.28 -11.49
N GLY A 48 7.84 -7.04 -10.20
CA GLY A 48 7.94 -5.72 -9.58
C GLY A 48 9.32 -5.10 -9.69
N TYR A 49 10.39 -5.89 -9.84
CA TYR A 49 11.75 -5.37 -10.03
C TYR A 49 11.94 -4.67 -11.37
N LEU A 50 11.14 -4.98 -12.39
CA LEU A 50 11.13 -4.21 -13.64
C LEU A 50 10.72 -2.75 -13.42
N ASP A 51 9.80 -2.51 -12.47
CA ASP A 51 9.42 -1.15 -12.09
C ASP A 51 10.46 -0.50 -11.16
N VAL A 52 11.24 -1.26 -10.40
CA VAL A 52 12.40 -0.73 -9.65
C VAL A 52 13.43 -0.19 -10.62
N ASP A 53 13.87 -0.97 -11.63
CA ASP A 53 14.85 -0.55 -12.65
C ASP A 53 14.33 0.63 -13.44
N ARG A 54 13.07 0.60 -13.84
CA ARG A 54 12.41 1.71 -14.53
C ARG A 54 12.38 2.97 -13.66
N GLY A 55 12.10 2.83 -12.37
CA GLY A 55 12.06 3.96 -11.42
C GLY A 55 13.42 4.65 -11.29
N GLU A 56 14.50 3.87 -11.22
CA GLU A 56 15.87 4.38 -11.23
C GLU A 56 16.18 5.18 -12.49
N ALA A 57 15.86 4.62 -13.65
CA ALA A 57 16.05 5.29 -14.94
C ALA A 57 15.25 6.61 -15.02
N LEU A 58 13.99 6.62 -14.52
CA LEU A 58 13.16 7.82 -14.51
C LEU A 58 13.67 8.90 -13.52
N TRP A 59 14.31 8.50 -12.44
CA TRP A 59 14.90 9.41 -11.44
C TRP A 59 16.13 10.11 -11.97
N THR A 60 17.00 9.38 -12.64
CA THR A 60 18.30 9.87 -13.14
C THR A 60 18.23 10.50 -14.53
N THR A 61 17.12 10.36 -15.25
CA THR A 61 16.93 10.95 -16.58
C THR A 61 16.35 12.36 -16.47
N ALA A 62 16.93 13.31 -17.19
CA ALA A 62 16.40 14.68 -17.31
C ALA A 62 15.05 14.65 -18.06
N ARG A 63 14.00 15.20 -17.45
CA ARG A 63 12.61 15.09 -17.91
C ARG A 63 11.80 16.36 -17.63
N GLY A 64 10.59 16.35 -18.16
CA GLY A 64 9.63 17.44 -17.96
C GLY A 64 10.00 18.72 -18.72
N PRO A 65 9.16 19.76 -18.64
CA PRO A 65 9.38 21.04 -19.32
C PRO A 65 10.70 21.71 -18.97
N LYS A 66 11.22 21.49 -17.76
CA LYS A 66 12.50 22.08 -17.30
C LYS A 66 13.72 21.23 -17.67
N ASN A 67 13.52 20.02 -18.21
CA ASN A 67 14.58 19.08 -18.62
C ASN A 67 15.65 18.85 -17.54
N VAL A 68 15.21 18.48 -16.31
CA VAL A 68 16.10 18.18 -15.17
C VAL A 68 15.78 16.80 -14.59
N THR A 69 16.77 16.22 -13.89
CA THR A 69 16.61 14.95 -13.15
C THR A 69 15.89 15.17 -11.81
N LEU A 70 15.54 14.08 -11.13
CA LEU A 70 15.02 14.14 -9.75
C LEU A 70 16.12 14.05 -8.68
N GLU A 71 17.39 14.00 -9.05
CA GLU A 71 18.52 13.85 -8.12
C GLU A 71 18.63 14.96 -7.08
N GLN A 72 18.00 16.12 -7.31
CA GLN A 72 17.91 17.21 -6.34
C GLN A 72 16.66 17.12 -5.43
N CYS A 73 15.83 16.11 -5.61
CA CYS A 73 14.65 15.90 -4.75
C CYS A 73 15.09 15.48 -3.34
N ASP A 74 14.70 16.25 -2.35
CA ASP A 74 14.91 15.91 -0.95
C ASP A 74 13.73 15.11 -0.42
N LEU A 75 13.97 13.85 -0.09
CA LEU A 75 13.00 12.94 0.54
C LEU A 75 13.02 13.01 2.07
N GLY A 76 13.64 14.06 2.64
CA GLY A 76 13.70 14.29 4.08
C GLY A 76 15.04 13.94 4.72
N LYS A 77 16.01 13.47 3.94
CA LYS A 77 17.40 13.18 4.38
C LYS A 77 18.42 14.12 3.74
N GLY A 78 17.96 15.10 2.98
CA GLY A 78 18.74 16.00 2.15
C GLY A 78 18.70 15.60 0.67
N PRO A 79 18.97 16.56 -0.25
CA PRO A 79 18.93 16.32 -1.69
C PRO A 79 19.77 15.11 -2.11
N GLY A 80 19.21 14.24 -2.95
CA GLY A 80 19.88 13.07 -3.49
C GLY A 80 20.12 11.90 -2.55
N LYS A 81 19.74 12.01 -1.28
CA LYS A 81 19.86 10.90 -0.31
C LYS A 81 18.58 10.07 -0.30
N ILE A 82 18.65 8.89 -0.88
CA ILE A 82 17.49 8.02 -1.11
C ILE A 82 17.47 6.84 -0.15
N GLU A 83 18.65 6.28 0.15
CA GLU A 83 18.78 5.12 1.02
C GLU A 83 18.13 5.38 2.38
N GLY A 84 17.19 4.52 2.77
CA GLY A 84 16.45 4.61 4.03
C GLY A 84 15.44 5.76 4.10
N ALA A 85 15.25 6.55 3.04
CA ALA A 85 14.32 7.68 3.08
C ALA A 85 12.86 7.20 3.22
N PHE A 86 12.48 6.12 2.54
CA PHE A 86 11.13 5.58 2.62
C PHE A 86 10.76 5.12 4.03
N ALA A 87 11.72 4.60 4.79
CA ALA A 87 11.51 4.14 6.16
C ALA A 87 11.10 5.28 7.12
N GLU A 88 11.49 6.51 6.83
CA GLU A 88 11.22 7.69 7.67
C GLU A 88 10.01 8.52 7.19
N LEU A 89 9.35 8.09 6.12
CA LEU A 89 8.14 8.74 5.58
C LEU A 89 6.87 8.03 6.08
N PRO A 90 5.74 8.75 6.22
CA PRO A 90 5.54 10.18 5.91
C PRO A 90 6.12 11.14 6.96
N ARG A 91 6.41 12.36 6.52
CA ARG A 91 6.89 13.44 7.40
C ARG A 91 6.45 14.83 6.94
N TYR A 92 6.58 15.82 7.81
CA TYR A 92 6.35 17.21 7.45
C TYR A 92 7.54 17.75 6.63
N PHE A 93 7.23 18.48 5.56
CA PHE A 93 8.20 19.17 4.71
C PHE A 93 7.95 20.68 4.79
N GLU A 94 8.91 21.42 5.32
CA GLU A 94 8.79 22.87 5.50
C GLU A 94 8.67 23.62 4.18
N ASP A 95 9.40 23.19 3.15
CA ASP A 95 9.39 23.78 1.79
C ASP A 95 8.04 23.61 1.06
N ALA A 96 7.20 22.69 1.52
CA ALA A 96 5.87 22.47 1.01
C ALA A 96 4.76 22.84 2.01
N GLY A 97 5.10 23.10 3.27
CA GLY A 97 4.16 23.45 4.34
C GLY A 97 3.17 22.34 4.72
N ARG A 98 3.47 21.08 4.38
CA ARG A 98 2.56 19.96 4.61
C ARG A 98 3.27 18.62 4.83
N VAL A 99 2.52 17.67 5.40
CA VAL A 99 2.95 16.27 5.50
C VAL A 99 2.85 15.60 4.15
N MET A 100 3.86 14.82 3.79
CA MET A 100 3.89 14.03 2.56
C MET A 100 4.44 12.63 2.84
N ASP A 101 3.86 11.64 2.19
CA ASP A 101 4.46 10.33 2.02
C ASP A 101 5.42 10.31 0.81
N ALA A 102 6.04 9.19 0.52
CA ALA A 102 7.01 9.09 -0.56
C ALA A 102 6.42 9.46 -1.93
N GLU A 103 5.24 8.93 -2.26
CA GLU A 103 4.58 9.16 -3.55
C GLU A 103 4.21 10.64 -3.73
N THR A 104 3.64 11.27 -2.69
CA THR A 104 3.29 12.70 -2.70
C THR A 104 4.52 13.59 -2.79
N ARG A 105 5.62 13.24 -2.11
CA ARG A 105 6.86 14.01 -2.16
C ARG A 105 7.52 13.92 -3.53
N ILE A 106 7.55 12.73 -4.14
CA ILE A 106 8.05 12.54 -5.50
C ILE A 106 7.22 13.35 -6.49
N LEU A 107 5.89 13.30 -6.40
CA LEU A 107 4.98 14.10 -7.22
C LEU A 107 5.28 15.60 -7.09
N TRP A 108 5.49 16.10 -5.87
CA TRP A 108 5.87 17.48 -5.62
C TRP A 108 7.22 17.83 -6.27
N CYS A 109 8.21 16.94 -6.20
CA CYS A 109 9.49 17.14 -6.87
C CYS A 109 9.34 17.15 -8.40
N MET A 110 8.54 16.26 -8.98
CA MET A 110 8.25 16.26 -10.41
C MET A 110 7.60 17.58 -10.86
N GLU A 111 6.69 18.12 -10.03
CA GLU A 111 6.08 19.43 -10.29
C GLU A 111 7.10 20.57 -10.15
N LYS A 112 7.80 20.65 -9.04
CA LYS A 112 8.67 21.82 -8.71
C LYS A 112 10.00 21.80 -9.47
N LEU A 113 10.65 20.66 -9.55
CA LEU A 113 11.95 20.53 -10.23
C LEU A 113 11.78 20.35 -11.74
N GLN A 114 10.97 19.40 -12.18
CA GLN A 114 10.83 19.04 -13.58
C GLN A 114 9.78 19.87 -14.32
N GLY A 115 8.87 20.55 -13.62
CA GLY A 115 7.84 21.42 -14.19
C GLY A 115 6.65 20.67 -14.77
N PHE A 116 6.41 19.43 -14.36
CA PHE A 116 5.22 18.70 -14.74
C PHE A 116 3.97 19.31 -14.09
N ASN A 117 2.82 19.12 -14.74
CA ASN A 117 1.55 19.40 -14.13
C ASN A 117 1.12 18.20 -13.27
N ALA A 118 0.96 18.41 -11.96
CA ALA A 118 0.57 17.34 -11.02
C ALA A 118 -0.76 16.68 -11.43
N ALA A 119 -1.73 17.44 -11.92
CA ALA A 119 -3.02 16.91 -12.34
C ALA A 119 -2.90 15.92 -13.53
N ASP A 120 -1.95 16.14 -14.43
CA ASP A 120 -1.70 15.19 -15.53
C ASP A 120 -1.01 13.91 -15.05
N LEU A 121 -0.13 14.02 -14.05
CA LEU A 121 0.57 12.88 -13.45
C LEU A 121 -0.34 11.98 -12.62
N THR A 122 -1.36 12.54 -11.98
CA THR A 122 -2.29 11.81 -11.12
C THR A 122 -3.58 11.40 -11.82
N LYS A 123 -3.78 11.86 -13.05
CA LYS A 123 -4.98 11.55 -13.84
C LYS A 123 -5.14 10.05 -14.05
N ARG A 124 -6.27 9.54 -13.66
CA ARG A 124 -6.63 8.13 -13.78
C ARG A 124 -7.80 7.96 -14.75
N PRO A 125 -7.59 7.34 -15.91
CA PRO A 125 -8.68 7.07 -16.83
C PRO A 125 -9.64 5.98 -16.31
N HIS A 126 -9.12 5.05 -15.48
CA HIS A 126 -9.91 3.95 -14.90
C HIS A 126 -9.24 3.44 -13.62
N PRO A 127 -10.02 3.10 -12.56
CA PRO A 127 -9.50 2.40 -11.39
C PRO A 127 -8.84 1.07 -11.80
N GLY A 128 -7.64 0.81 -11.32
CA GLY A 128 -6.89 -0.39 -11.62
C GLY A 128 -6.09 -0.39 -12.94
N GLY A 129 -6.14 0.67 -13.76
CA GLY A 129 -5.51 0.66 -15.07
C GLY A 129 -4.83 1.95 -15.55
N GLY A 130 -4.59 2.93 -14.71
CA GLY A 130 -4.12 4.25 -15.13
C GLY A 130 -2.66 4.28 -15.59
N GLN A 131 -2.41 4.67 -16.85
CA GLN A 131 -1.08 4.82 -17.43
C GLN A 131 -0.23 5.94 -16.79
N PRO A 132 -0.75 7.15 -16.50
CA PRO A 132 0.04 8.23 -15.92
C PRO A 132 0.64 7.91 -14.56
N VAL A 133 -0.05 7.08 -13.77
CA VAL A 133 0.41 6.65 -12.44
C VAL A 133 1.61 5.71 -12.51
N LYS A 134 1.86 5.07 -13.67
CA LYS A 134 2.94 4.08 -13.79
C LYS A 134 4.33 4.67 -13.59
N GLU A 135 4.60 5.89 -14.06
CA GLU A 135 5.91 6.52 -13.89
C GLU A 135 6.14 6.93 -12.43
N LEU A 136 5.15 7.60 -11.83
CA LEU A 136 5.19 7.95 -10.40
C LEU A 136 5.28 6.69 -9.54
N GLY A 137 4.50 5.66 -9.87
CA GLY A 137 4.52 4.37 -9.18
C GLY A 137 5.87 3.65 -9.29
N ALA A 138 6.51 3.66 -10.47
CA ALA A 138 7.83 3.07 -10.67
C ALA A 138 8.89 3.81 -9.84
N ILE A 139 8.91 5.14 -9.87
CA ILE A 139 9.84 5.95 -9.07
C ILE A 139 9.62 5.68 -7.56
N ALA A 140 8.36 5.67 -7.11
CA ALA A 140 8.04 5.38 -5.71
C ALA A 140 8.46 3.96 -5.29
N THR A 141 8.36 2.99 -6.21
CA THR A 141 8.79 1.61 -5.96
C THR A 141 10.30 1.52 -5.83
N TRP A 142 11.06 2.19 -6.70
CA TRP A 142 12.50 2.25 -6.60
C TRP A 142 12.97 2.93 -5.31
N VAL A 143 12.39 4.08 -4.94
CA VAL A 143 12.69 4.77 -3.67
C VAL A 143 12.41 3.87 -2.47
N ALA A 144 11.28 3.14 -2.49
CA ALA A 144 10.95 2.23 -1.41
C ALA A 144 11.88 1.02 -1.37
N ALA A 145 12.31 0.48 -2.53
CA ALA A 145 13.26 -0.63 -2.61
C ALA A 145 14.64 -0.28 -2.01
N LYS A 146 15.04 1.01 -2.07
CA LYS A 146 16.27 1.51 -1.42
C LYS A 146 16.20 1.51 0.12
N SER A 147 15.05 1.20 0.69
CA SER A 147 14.85 0.99 2.13
C SER A 147 14.52 -0.46 2.48
N SER A 148 14.60 -1.41 1.53
CA SER A 148 14.30 -2.83 1.80
C SER A 148 15.29 -3.41 2.82
N GLY A 149 14.76 -4.17 3.78
CA GLY A 149 15.51 -4.68 4.94
C GLY A 149 15.57 -3.73 6.12
N GLU A 150 15.21 -2.46 5.95
CA GLU A 150 15.05 -1.52 7.05
C GLU A 150 13.67 -1.66 7.73
N LYS A 151 13.50 -0.99 8.86
CA LYS A 151 12.21 -0.95 9.58
C LYS A 151 11.59 0.41 9.46
N PHE A 152 10.26 0.47 9.39
CA PHE A 152 9.55 1.75 9.49
C PHE A 152 9.94 2.49 10.77
N ALA A 153 10.41 3.71 10.60
CA ALA A 153 10.96 4.58 11.63
C ALA A 153 10.44 6.04 11.51
N ALA A 154 9.26 6.24 10.92
CA ALA A 154 8.61 7.54 10.86
C ALA A 154 8.29 8.03 12.28
N ARG A 155 8.88 9.17 12.68
CA ARG A 155 8.90 9.58 14.10
C ARG A 155 7.62 10.24 14.56
N PHE A 156 6.83 10.81 13.64
CA PHE A 156 5.64 11.64 13.97
C PHE A 156 5.92 12.70 15.04
N ALA A 157 7.11 13.33 14.94
CA ALA A 157 7.58 14.29 15.93
C ALA A 157 6.96 15.70 15.73
N HIS A 158 6.69 16.09 14.48
CA HIS A 158 6.07 17.36 14.16
C HIS A 158 4.55 17.32 14.44
N PRO A 159 3.93 18.41 15.02
CA PRO A 159 2.50 18.44 15.31
C PRO A 159 1.62 18.08 14.09
N LYS A 160 1.97 18.57 12.89
CA LYS A 160 1.26 18.25 11.65
C LYS A 160 1.30 16.76 11.27
N GLU A 161 2.36 16.05 11.61
CA GLU A 161 2.46 14.60 11.41
C GLU A 161 1.50 13.84 12.34
N GLN A 162 1.40 14.31 13.59
CA GLN A 162 0.46 13.75 14.57
C GLN A 162 -0.99 14.03 14.17
N GLU A 163 -1.30 15.24 13.71
CA GLU A 163 -2.61 15.62 13.17
C GLU A 163 -2.97 14.76 11.95
N ALA A 164 -2.03 14.56 11.02
CA ALA A 164 -2.25 13.72 9.85
C ALA A 164 -2.53 12.25 10.25
N ALA A 165 -1.78 11.70 11.20
CA ALA A 165 -2.03 10.33 11.67
C ALA A 165 -3.39 10.21 12.38
N ALA A 166 -3.79 11.19 13.19
CA ALA A 166 -5.09 11.21 13.87
C ALA A 166 -6.26 11.36 12.88
N LEU A 167 -6.09 12.22 11.86
CA LEU A 167 -7.06 12.32 10.75
C LEU A 167 -7.18 10.99 10.01
N GLY A 168 -6.05 10.35 9.73
CA GLY A 168 -6.00 9.04 9.07
C GLY A 168 -6.74 7.96 9.85
N GLU A 169 -6.56 7.92 11.17
CA GLU A 169 -7.32 7.03 12.06
C GLU A 169 -8.82 7.33 11.96
N THR A 170 -9.20 8.60 12.03
CA THR A 170 -10.62 9.00 11.88
C THR A 170 -11.19 8.53 10.55
N LEU A 171 -10.47 8.71 9.44
CA LEU A 171 -10.89 8.29 8.10
C LEU A 171 -10.96 6.76 7.98
N PHE A 172 -10.06 6.03 8.63
CA PHE A 172 -10.05 4.56 8.61
C PHE A 172 -11.34 3.96 9.22
N TYR A 173 -11.89 4.60 10.25
CA TYR A 173 -13.13 4.16 10.92
C TYR A 173 -14.38 4.86 10.39
N ARG A 174 -14.25 5.93 9.61
CA ARG A 174 -15.39 6.71 9.11
C ARG A 174 -16.15 5.95 8.03
N ARG A 175 -17.42 5.68 8.27
CA ARG A 175 -18.33 5.08 7.29
C ARG A 175 -18.76 6.12 6.26
N SER A 176 -18.84 5.70 4.99
CA SER A 176 -19.18 6.59 3.88
C SER A 176 -19.65 5.81 2.66
N GLY A 177 -20.17 6.55 1.68
CA GLY A 177 -20.70 5.99 0.44
C GLY A 177 -22.07 5.31 0.61
N PRO A 178 -22.68 4.89 -0.51
CA PRO A 178 -24.03 4.31 -0.51
C PRO A 178 -24.14 2.96 0.21
N PHE A 179 -23.02 2.27 0.41
CA PHE A 179 -22.96 1.00 1.15
C PHE A 179 -22.59 1.20 2.62
N ASP A 180 -22.37 2.43 3.05
CA ASP A 180 -22.01 2.78 4.43
C ASP A 180 -20.79 1.97 4.94
N PHE A 181 -19.73 1.91 4.11
CA PHE A 181 -18.48 1.22 4.44
C PHE A 181 -17.41 2.18 4.99
N ALA A 182 -16.54 1.62 5.82
CA ALA A 182 -15.27 2.20 6.25
C ALA A 182 -14.14 1.21 5.91
N CYS A 183 -12.88 1.64 5.94
CA CYS A 183 -11.74 0.71 5.88
C CYS A 183 -11.86 -0.34 6.98
N ALA A 184 -12.22 0.09 8.19
CA ALA A 184 -12.43 -0.75 9.35
C ALA A 184 -13.53 -1.82 9.16
N THR A 185 -14.54 -1.58 8.31
CA THR A 185 -15.59 -2.59 8.03
C THR A 185 -14.98 -3.91 7.55
N CYS A 186 -13.88 -3.83 6.79
CA CYS A 186 -13.19 -4.99 6.23
C CYS A 186 -11.85 -5.29 6.90
N HIS A 187 -11.23 -4.30 7.57
CA HIS A 187 -9.85 -4.39 8.05
C HIS A 187 -9.69 -4.30 9.58
N SER A 188 -10.80 -4.35 10.35
CA SER A 188 -10.76 -4.34 11.82
C SER A 188 -11.11 -5.69 12.46
N GLN A 189 -11.21 -6.75 11.68
CA GLN A 189 -11.51 -8.10 12.15
C GLN A 189 -10.65 -9.13 11.43
N SER A 190 -10.23 -10.16 12.16
CA SER A 190 -9.51 -11.29 11.57
C SER A 190 -10.44 -12.20 10.80
N GLY A 191 -9.91 -12.88 9.78
CA GLY A 191 -10.61 -13.91 9.01
C GLY A 191 -11.63 -13.40 8.00
N LEU A 192 -11.75 -12.08 7.81
CA LEU A 192 -12.63 -11.55 6.77
C LEU A 192 -12.07 -11.79 5.38
N ARG A 193 -12.96 -11.95 4.41
CA ARG A 193 -12.63 -12.25 3.02
C ARG A 193 -13.46 -11.40 2.07
N ILE A 194 -12.86 -11.06 0.94
CA ILE A 194 -13.58 -10.54 -0.22
C ILE A 194 -13.24 -11.40 -1.44
N ARG A 195 -14.26 -11.93 -2.08
CA ARG A 195 -14.11 -12.93 -3.15
C ARG A 195 -13.28 -14.12 -2.64
N LEU A 196 -12.15 -14.43 -3.28
CA LEU A 196 -11.23 -15.52 -2.90
C LEU A 196 -10.01 -15.05 -2.11
N GLN A 197 -10.02 -13.82 -1.56
CA GLN A 197 -8.89 -13.24 -0.85
C GLN A 197 -9.21 -12.99 0.62
N GLY A 198 -8.31 -13.43 1.50
CA GLY A 198 -8.29 -12.96 2.88
C GLY A 198 -7.99 -11.47 2.94
N LEU A 199 -8.67 -10.77 3.82
CA LEU A 199 -8.43 -9.35 4.07
C LEU A 199 -7.49 -9.20 5.27
N PRO A 200 -6.47 -8.33 5.18
CA PRO A 200 -5.57 -8.12 6.30
C PRO A 200 -6.28 -7.43 7.46
N PHE A 201 -5.97 -7.84 8.68
CA PHE A 201 -6.46 -7.22 9.91
C PHE A 201 -5.57 -6.02 10.27
N LEU A 202 -5.83 -4.85 9.66
CA LEU A 202 -5.01 -3.64 9.80
C LEU A 202 -5.21 -2.90 11.14
N ALA A 203 -6.12 -3.33 11.99
CA ALA A 203 -6.21 -2.86 13.38
C ALA A 203 -5.27 -3.65 14.33
N GLU A 204 -4.63 -4.73 13.84
CA GLU A 204 -3.65 -5.51 14.59
C GLU A 204 -2.23 -5.17 14.13
N LYS A 205 -1.36 -4.75 15.09
CA LYS A 205 -0.05 -4.18 14.78
C LYS A 205 0.86 -5.11 13.98
N LYS A 206 0.96 -6.39 14.37
CA LYS A 206 1.88 -7.34 13.70
C LYS A 206 1.47 -7.63 12.27
N GLU A 207 0.16 -7.75 12.02
CA GLU A 207 -0.34 -7.97 10.67
C GLU A 207 -0.16 -6.72 9.81
N THR A 208 -0.40 -5.54 10.39
CA THR A 208 -0.16 -4.26 9.71
C THR A 208 1.32 -4.08 9.37
N GLN A 209 2.25 -4.38 10.28
CA GLN A 209 3.69 -4.36 10.03
C GLN A 209 4.05 -5.20 8.81
N LYS A 210 3.59 -6.45 8.75
CA LYS A 210 3.83 -7.35 7.61
C LYS A 210 3.22 -6.81 6.31
N VAL A 211 1.96 -6.42 6.36
CA VAL A 211 1.21 -6.06 5.15
C VAL A 211 1.68 -4.73 4.55
N ILE A 212 1.88 -3.71 5.38
CA ILE A 212 2.31 -2.38 4.91
C ILE A 212 3.76 -2.41 4.44
N GLY A 213 4.62 -3.22 5.07
CA GLY A 213 6.02 -3.39 4.66
C GLY A 213 6.22 -3.96 3.27
N GLU A 214 5.21 -4.62 2.70
CA GLU A 214 5.26 -5.19 1.35
C GLU A 214 4.73 -4.24 0.25
N TRP A 215 4.48 -2.95 0.54
CA TRP A 215 4.03 -1.96 -0.44
C TRP A 215 5.08 -0.88 -0.69
N PRO A 216 5.28 -0.48 -2.00
CA PRO A 216 4.63 -0.89 -3.26
C PRO A 216 4.76 -2.37 -3.59
N ALA A 217 3.74 -2.91 -4.29
CA ALA A 217 3.67 -4.33 -4.58
C ALA A 217 3.22 -4.61 -6.02
N TYR A 218 3.81 -5.64 -6.64
CA TYR A 218 3.28 -6.19 -7.87
C TYR A 218 1.98 -6.96 -7.59
N ARG A 219 0.91 -6.60 -8.26
CA ARG A 219 -0.37 -7.29 -8.17
C ARG A 219 -0.60 -8.20 -9.37
N VAL A 220 -0.63 -9.50 -9.11
CA VAL A 220 -0.84 -10.53 -10.15
C VAL A 220 -2.16 -10.33 -10.89
N SER A 221 -3.23 -9.98 -10.16
CA SER A 221 -4.57 -9.78 -10.74
C SER A 221 -4.69 -8.59 -11.70
N THR A 222 -3.76 -7.65 -11.65
CA THR A 222 -3.73 -6.45 -12.52
C THR A 222 -2.45 -6.35 -13.34
N THR A 223 -1.52 -7.31 -13.15
CA THR A 223 -0.23 -7.39 -13.86
C THR A 223 0.58 -6.09 -13.82
N GLN A 224 0.56 -5.39 -12.70
CA GLN A 224 1.26 -4.11 -12.52
C GLN A 224 1.66 -3.89 -11.06
N VAL A 225 2.68 -3.06 -10.84
CA VAL A 225 2.97 -2.54 -9.52
C VAL A 225 1.92 -1.49 -9.13
N MET A 226 1.49 -1.56 -7.89
CA MET A 226 0.64 -0.55 -7.27
C MET A 226 1.33 0.01 -6.04
N THR A 227 1.22 1.32 -5.83
CA THR A 227 1.55 1.97 -4.56
C THR A 227 0.43 1.77 -3.55
N MET A 228 0.67 2.11 -2.28
CA MET A 228 -0.39 2.06 -1.28
C MET A 228 -1.50 3.09 -1.57
N GLN A 229 -1.18 4.29 -2.04
CA GLN A 229 -2.19 5.27 -2.44
C GLN A 229 -3.05 4.75 -3.60
N HIS A 230 -2.42 4.12 -4.59
CA HIS A 230 -3.16 3.48 -5.69
C HIS A 230 -4.07 2.36 -5.17
N ARG A 231 -3.59 1.55 -4.23
CA ARG A 231 -4.41 0.49 -3.61
C ARG A 231 -5.60 1.04 -2.84
N MET A 232 -5.42 2.12 -2.09
CA MET A 232 -6.52 2.79 -1.40
C MET A 232 -7.57 3.33 -2.38
N TYR A 233 -7.12 4.02 -3.42
CA TYR A 233 -8.01 4.50 -4.49
C TYR A 233 -8.85 3.36 -5.08
N ASP A 234 -8.22 2.22 -5.42
CA ASP A 234 -8.90 1.03 -5.94
C ASP A 234 -9.95 0.49 -4.95
N CYS A 235 -9.64 0.48 -3.63
CA CYS A 235 -10.61 0.10 -2.59
C CYS A 235 -11.80 1.06 -2.54
N TYR A 236 -11.55 2.37 -2.51
CA TYR A 236 -12.59 3.39 -2.46
C TYR A 236 -13.54 3.25 -3.65
N TRP A 237 -13.00 3.06 -4.86
CA TRP A 237 -13.80 2.85 -6.04
C TRP A 237 -14.63 1.55 -5.97
N GLN A 238 -14.02 0.42 -5.58
CA GLN A 238 -14.73 -0.87 -5.48
C GLN A 238 -15.86 -0.82 -4.46
N MET A 239 -15.67 -0.12 -3.35
CA MET A 239 -16.64 0.02 -2.27
C MET A 239 -17.62 1.18 -2.48
N ARG A 240 -17.55 1.87 -3.63
CA ARG A 240 -18.38 3.05 -3.93
C ARG A 240 -18.28 4.15 -2.87
N MET A 241 -17.16 4.24 -2.21
CA MET A 241 -16.86 5.33 -1.30
C MET A 241 -16.58 6.63 -2.09
N PRO A 242 -16.68 7.82 -1.48
CA PRO A 242 -16.28 9.07 -2.13
C PRO A 242 -14.85 8.97 -2.67
N GLU A 243 -14.62 9.51 -3.86
CA GLU A 243 -13.30 9.40 -4.51
C GLU A 243 -12.20 10.01 -3.63
N ILE A 244 -11.08 9.31 -3.52
CA ILE A 244 -9.88 9.76 -2.83
C ILE A 244 -8.80 10.08 -3.88
N GLU A 245 -8.34 11.33 -3.89
CA GLU A 245 -7.32 11.76 -4.84
C GLU A 245 -5.90 11.41 -4.35
N LEU A 246 -5.01 11.10 -5.30
CA LEU A 246 -3.59 10.91 -5.04
C LEU A 246 -2.95 12.19 -4.51
N GLY A 247 -2.16 12.07 -3.46
CA GLY A 247 -1.46 13.19 -2.83
C GLY A 247 -2.37 14.16 -2.09
N SER A 248 -3.69 13.85 -1.95
CA SER A 248 -4.60 14.62 -1.14
C SER A 248 -4.29 14.49 0.35
N GLU A 249 -4.78 15.44 1.15
CA GLU A 249 -4.66 15.38 2.61
C GLU A 249 -5.23 14.06 3.17
N ALA A 250 -6.36 13.60 2.63
CA ALA A 250 -7.01 12.36 3.05
C ALA A 250 -6.16 11.12 2.74
N SER A 251 -5.56 11.03 1.53
CA SER A 251 -4.71 9.90 1.17
C SER A 251 -3.43 9.86 2.01
N VAL A 252 -2.77 11.01 2.22
CA VAL A 252 -1.57 11.13 3.05
C VAL A 252 -1.89 10.85 4.52
N ALA A 253 -3.05 11.31 5.02
CA ALA A 253 -3.50 11.02 6.38
C ALA A 253 -3.68 9.51 6.63
N LEU A 254 -4.34 8.80 5.71
CA LEU A 254 -4.50 7.34 5.79
C LEU A 254 -3.14 6.62 5.75
N ILE A 255 -2.21 7.04 4.87
CA ILE A 255 -0.84 6.51 4.85
C ILE A 255 -0.15 6.77 6.19
N SER A 256 -0.30 7.97 6.76
CA SER A 256 0.30 8.33 8.05
C SER A 256 -0.19 7.43 9.18
N PHE A 257 -1.50 7.17 9.24
CA PHE A 257 -2.07 6.23 10.21
C PHE A 257 -1.54 4.81 10.02
N LEU A 258 -1.59 4.28 8.79
CA LEU A 258 -1.15 2.93 8.49
C LEU A 258 0.36 2.74 8.75
N THR A 259 1.19 3.73 8.41
CA THR A 259 2.63 3.68 8.68
C THR A 259 2.93 3.74 10.19
N LYS A 260 2.17 4.54 10.94
CA LYS A 260 2.27 4.58 12.41
C LYS A 260 1.92 3.23 13.03
N GLN A 261 0.90 2.55 12.52
CA GLN A 261 0.54 1.19 12.94
C GLN A 261 1.63 0.16 12.53
N ALA A 262 2.29 0.39 11.41
CA ALA A 262 3.37 -0.47 10.92
C ALA A 262 4.75 -0.17 11.52
N GLU A 263 4.86 0.77 12.47
CA GLU A 263 6.14 1.16 13.10
C GLU A 263 6.93 -0.07 13.58
N GLY A 264 8.21 -0.13 13.21
CA GLY A 264 9.12 -1.24 13.52
C GLY A 264 8.93 -2.47 12.63
N GLY A 265 7.97 -2.47 11.71
CA GLY A 265 7.81 -3.52 10.70
C GLY A 265 8.89 -3.43 9.62
N GLU A 266 9.32 -4.58 9.10
CA GLU A 266 10.32 -4.66 8.05
C GLU A 266 9.74 -4.23 6.69
N ILE A 267 10.54 -3.52 5.91
CA ILE A 267 10.24 -3.12 4.54
C ILE A 267 10.77 -4.19 3.58
N ALA A 268 9.89 -4.81 2.82
CA ALA A 268 10.18 -5.90 1.87
C ALA A 268 9.59 -5.58 0.49
N VAL A 269 10.14 -4.58 -0.18
CA VAL A 269 9.65 -4.00 -1.44
C VAL A 269 10.57 -4.38 -2.60
N PRO A 270 10.02 -4.64 -3.81
CA PRO A 270 8.59 -4.71 -4.14
C PRO A 270 7.95 -6.00 -3.62
N GLY A 271 6.79 -5.87 -2.97
CA GLY A 271 6.05 -7.04 -2.54
C GLY A 271 5.33 -7.75 -3.68
N LEU A 272 4.76 -8.93 -3.39
CA LEU A 272 3.90 -9.66 -4.31
C LEU A 272 2.52 -9.82 -3.68
N LYS A 273 1.50 -9.36 -4.38
CA LYS A 273 0.09 -9.48 -3.98
C LYS A 273 -0.74 -10.12 -5.09
N ARG A 274 -1.80 -10.80 -4.69
CA ARG A 274 -2.76 -11.39 -5.64
C ARG A 274 -3.59 -10.33 -6.36
#